data_ed3d46ca7d664db31f2eb7ad4575a941
#
_entry.id   ed3d46ca7d664db31f2eb7ad4575a941
#
_cell.length_a   1.000
_cell.length_b   1.000
_cell.length_c   1.000
_cell.angle_alpha   90.00
_cell.angle_beta   90.00
_cell.angle_gamma   90.00
#
_symmetry.space_group_name_H-M   'P 1'
#
loop_
_entity.id
_entity.type
_entity.pdbx_description
1 polymer ?
#
loop_
_entity_poly.entity_id
_entity_poly.type
_entity_poly.pdbx_seq_one_letter_code
_entity_poly.pdbx_strand_id
1 'polypeptide(L)'
;EATFNLSQPADEIDIFLSHSWRDSGLLKYLALCLYFNSVMAMVAALISGFLAFLLLRSGKITLLPFAPFMNVFNDFNEAMHAAGFRPSYDLNQFPWMDPAYKPIYAPSCQLVATSAFVIVLLLGHHLRAPVTMFLDKVCIHQTDPQRKAAGIQAIDQFLVRSKKMLICYNDDYFERLWCCFELAARASSGSEIEMLPLWRAPVVLVVLVGFTVSHIAEYVYLLFAGVGGSPNGFTIVSITFHAIPTLFMIEYTVLATRQKLKLTDTLRTFKITNTKCFDPSDRSIVEQAISSWFAGGGEPVSEPEGSSGLRGRAGVDTRAIERFEGDVRGGMTHRMIVSSVGKQPGLLRVRDLLLIFYTVWIPCSLDFSVRGVGRGNEMVVTFMIFVCPIAQGLSFLIVAWVASVS
;
A
#
# COMPACT_ATOMS: atom_id res chain seq x y z
N GLU A 1 -26.18 17.10 -6.02
CA GLU A 1 -25.65 18.48 -6.14
C GLU A 1 -24.40 18.71 -5.27
N ALA A 2 -24.38 18.31 -4.01
CA ALA A 2 -23.28 18.61 -3.09
C ALA A 2 -21.89 18.11 -3.57
N THR A 3 -21.82 16.96 -4.26
CA THR A 3 -20.56 16.43 -4.76
C THR A 3 -20.07 17.12 -6.03
N PHE A 4 -20.97 17.53 -6.93
CA PHE A 4 -20.60 18.24 -8.15
C PHE A 4 -19.99 19.62 -7.85
N ASN A 5 -20.45 20.29 -6.80
CA ASN A 5 -19.91 21.59 -6.39
C ASN A 5 -18.45 21.52 -5.89
N LEU A 6 -17.90 20.32 -5.67
CA LEU A 6 -16.49 20.11 -5.37
C LEU A 6 -15.61 20.06 -6.63
N SER A 7 -16.22 19.93 -7.83
CA SER A 7 -15.47 19.96 -9.08
C SER A 7 -15.12 21.40 -9.47
N GLN A 8 -13.99 21.55 -10.14
CA GLN A 8 -13.51 22.83 -10.66
C GLN A 8 -13.11 22.66 -12.11
N PRO A 9 -13.28 23.70 -12.96
CA PRO A 9 -12.72 23.69 -14.30
C PRO A 9 -11.19 23.52 -14.25
N ALA A 10 -10.66 22.70 -15.14
CA ALA A 10 -9.24 22.46 -15.28
C ALA A 10 -8.87 22.38 -16.77
N ASP A 11 -7.77 23.01 -17.14
CA ASP A 11 -7.24 22.96 -18.51
C ASP A 11 -6.59 21.61 -18.82
N GLU A 12 -5.93 21.03 -17.81
CA GLU A 12 -5.27 19.73 -17.88
C GLU A 12 -5.72 18.83 -16.73
N ILE A 13 -5.83 17.55 -17.01
CA ILE A 13 -6.14 16.51 -16.03
C ILE A 13 -4.89 15.63 -15.85
N ASP A 14 -4.33 15.58 -14.65
CA ASP A 14 -3.18 14.72 -14.39
C ASP A 14 -3.59 13.25 -14.41
N ILE A 15 -4.73 12.93 -13.79
CA ILE A 15 -5.17 11.54 -13.61
C ILE A 15 -6.66 11.40 -13.87
N PHE A 16 -7.01 10.50 -14.79
CA PHE A 16 -8.37 9.95 -14.88
C PHE A 16 -8.47 8.74 -13.94
N LEU A 17 -9.33 8.83 -12.91
CA LEU A 17 -9.53 7.75 -11.95
C LEU A 17 -10.67 6.84 -12.39
N SER A 18 -10.33 5.70 -12.95
CA SER A 18 -11.28 4.65 -13.30
C SER A 18 -11.51 3.69 -12.13
N HIS A 19 -12.77 3.41 -11.80
CA HIS A 19 -13.08 2.56 -10.65
C HIS A 19 -14.45 1.91 -10.75
N SER A 20 -14.64 0.80 -10.04
CA SER A 20 -15.97 0.22 -9.85
C SER A 20 -16.71 0.93 -8.70
N TRP A 21 -17.97 1.30 -8.92
CA TRP A 21 -18.82 1.92 -7.89
C TRP A 21 -19.17 0.96 -6.74
N ARG A 22 -19.01 -0.35 -6.95
CA ARG A 22 -19.25 -1.38 -5.92
C ARG A 22 -18.15 -1.42 -4.85
N ASP A 23 -16.96 -0.91 -5.19
CA ASP A 23 -15.82 -0.96 -4.28
C ASP A 23 -15.98 -0.01 -3.11
N SER A 24 -15.51 -0.45 -1.96
CA SER A 24 -15.47 0.35 -0.74
C SER A 24 -14.72 1.66 -0.95
N GLY A 25 -15.33 2.77 -0.56
CA GLY A 25 -14.70 4.08 -0.59
C GLY A 25 -13.46 4.15 0.30
N LEU A 26 -13.47 3.44 1.44
CA LEU A 26 -12.33 3.35 2.34
C LEU A 26 -11.13 2.65 1.67
N LEU A 27 -11.35 1.54 0.97
CA LEU A 27 -10.27 0.83 0.27
C LEU A 27 -9.66 1.70 -0.84
N LYS A 28 -10.48 2.44 -1.58
CA LYS A 28 -10.01 3.40 -2.60
C LYS A 28 -9.19 4.50 -1.95
N TYR A 29 -9.68 5.08 -0.86
CA TYR A 29 -8.96 6.12 -0.12
C TYR A 29 -7.59 5.62 0.37
N LEU A 30 -7.54 4.47 1.03
CA LEU A 30 -6.28 3.89 1.52
C LEU A 30 -5.31 3.56 0.36
N ALA A 31 -5.83 3.03 -0.76
CA ALA A 31 -5.02 2.74 -1.93
C ALA A 31 -4.43 4.01 -2.53
N LEU A 32 -5.21 5.08 -2.65
CA LEU A 32 -4.73 6.39 -3.11
C LEU A 32 -3.73 7.01 -2.13
N CYS A 33 -3.97 6.94 -0.82
CA CYS A 33 -3.00 7.37 0.20
C CYS A 33 -1.65 6.62 0.03
N LEU A 34 -1.69 5.30 -0.13
CA LEU A 34 -0.48 4.51 -0.35
C LEU A 34 0.20 4.87 -1.67
N TYR A 35 -0.59 5.09 -2.72
CA TYR A 35 -0.08 5.46 -4.03
C TYR A 35 0.67 6.79 -4.01
N PHE A 36 0.08 7.80 -3.41
CA PHE A 36 0.58 9.16 -3.45
C PHE A 36 1.55 9.52 -2.33
N ASN A 37 1.33 9.01 -1.12
CA ASN A 37 2.01 9.50 0.08
C ASN A 37 3.06 8.53 0.62
N SER A 38 3.15 7.29 0.10
CA SER A 38 4.00 6.25 0.71
C SER A 38 5.48 6.62 0.84
N VAL A 39 6.06 7.28 -0.17
CA VAL A 39 7.49 7.71 -0.11
C VAL A 39 7.68 8.78 0.95
N MET A 40 6.79 9.78 0.98
CA MET A 40 6.86 10.85 1.97
C MET A 40 6.64 10.31 3.39
N ALA A 41 5.70 9.36 3.56
CA ALA A 41 5.46 8.70 4.82
C ALA A 41 6.68 7.89 5.30
N MET A 42 7.35 7.16 4.39
CA MET A 42 8.59 6.45 4.69
C MET A 42 9.71 7.39 5.13
N VAL A 43 9.91 8.48 4.41
CA VAL A 43 10.93 9.49 4.77
C VAL A 43 10.63 10.12 6.14
N ALA A 44 9.36 10.45 6.40
CA ALA A 44 8.94 10.98 7.70
C ALA A 44 9.18 9.98 8.83
N ALA A 45 8.90 8.69 8.61
CA ALA A 45 9.17 7.63 9.58
C ALA A 45 10.67 7.51 9.89
N LEU A 46 11.52 7.50 8.86
CA LEU A 46 12.97 7.41 9.05
C LEU A 46 13.52 8.62 9.80
N ILE A 47 13.12 9.83 9.42
CA ILE A 47 13.59 11.07 10.08
C ILE A 47 13.11 11.08 11.53
N SER A 48 11.84 10.81 11.79
CA SER A 48 11.28 10.85 13.15
C SER A 48 11.85 9.75 14.05
N GLY A 49 12.05 8.54 13.52
CA GLY A 49 12.70 7.45 14.25
C GLY A 49 14.15 7.77 14.58
N PHE A 50 14.90 8.36 13.65
CA PHE A 50 16.28 8.78 13.89
C PHE A 50 16.38 9.94 14.89
N LEU A 51 15.48 10.91 14.81
CA LEU A 51 15.41 11.98 15.81
C LEU A 51 15.10 11.43 17.20
N ALA A 52 14.15 10.50 17.31
CA ALA A 52 13.87 9.82 18.56
C ALA A 52 15.11 9.10 19.11
N PHE A 53 15.87 8.42 18.25
CA PHE A 53 17.14 7.78 18.60
C PHE A 53 18.16 8.79 19.17
N LEU A 54 18.38 9.92 18.48
CA LEU A 54 19.33 10.95 18.95
C LEU A 54 18.91 11.54 20.30
N LEU A 55 17.61 11.79 20.49
CA LEU A 55 17.06 12.32 21.73
C LEU A 55 17.22 11.32 22.88
N LEU A 56 16.94 10.06 22.66
CA LEU A 56 17.15 8.99 23.65
C LEU A 56 18.64 8.84 24.01
N ARG A 57 19.52 8.84 22.98
CA ARG A 57 20.97 8.76 23.19
C ARG A 57 21.53 9.95 23.98
N SER A 58 20.97 11.14 23.77
CA SER A 58 21.43 12.36 24.49
C SER A 58 21.03 12.38 25.97
N GLY A 59 20.18 11.43 26.41
CA GLY A 59 19.67 11.38 27.78
C GLY A 59 18.76 12.55 28.17
N LYS A 60 18.43 13.45 27.19
CA LYS A 60 17.60 14.63 27.44
C LYS A 60 16.11 14.31 27.52
N ILE A 61 15.68 13.19 27.00
CA ILE A 61 14.28 12.78 27.01
C ILE A 61 14.22 11.32 27.48
N THR A 62 13.53 11.11 28.60
CA THR A 62 12.95 9.83 28.98
C THR A 62 11.57 9.79 28.33
N LEU A 63 11.50 9.37 27.04
CA LEU A 63 10.27 9.27 26.32
C LEU A 63 9.43 8.12 26.83
N LEU A 64 8.24 8.48 27.24
CA LEU A 64 7.13 7.75 27.83
C LEU A 64 7.31 7.45 29.33
N PRO A 65 6.31 7.87 30.12
CA PRO A 65 6.26 7.56 31.55
C PRO A 65 5.86 6.09 31.72
N PHE A 66 6.78 5.18 31.41
CA PHE A 66 6.70 3.82 31.93
C PHE A 66 7.11 3.77 33.41
N ALA A 67 7.51 4.92 33.98
CA ALA A 67 7.76 5.05 35.41
C ALA A 67 6.60 4.51 36.30
N PRO A 68 5.31 4.78 36.01
CA PRO A 68 4.22 4.17 36.78
C PRO A 68 4.17 2.64 36.62
N PHE A 69 4.50 2.11 35.44
CA PHE A 69 4.51 0.67 35.20
C PHE A 69 5.70 -0.01 35.85
N MET A 70 6.87 0.64 35.88
CA MET A 70 8.04 0.17 36.62
C MET A 70 7.83 0.19 38.12
N ASN A 71 7.11 1.16 38.66
CA ASN A 71 6.74 1.18 40.07
C ASN A 71 5.79 0.02 40.41
N VAL A 72 4.73 -0.18 39.61
CA VAL A 72 3.84 -1.35 39.78
C VAL A 72 4.61 -2.68 39.65
N PHE A 73 5.62 -2.72 38.81
CA PHE A 73 6.45 -3.90 38.62
C PHE A 73 7.43 -4.13 39.78
N ASN A 74 8.04 -3.07 40.32
CA ASN A 74 8.87 -3.14 41.52
C ASN A 74 8.01 -3.53 42.73
N ASP A 75 6.82 -2.95 42.87
CA ASP A 75 5.87 -3.33 43.93
C ASP A 75 5.43 -4.79 43.81
N PHE A 76 5.21 -5.28 42.57
CA PHE A 76 4.91 -6.69 42.33
C PHE A 76 6.09 -7.60 42.66
N ASN A 77 7.32 -7.22 42.33
CA ASN A 77 8.52 -7.96 42.71
C ASN A 77 8.74 -8.00 44.21
N GLU A 78 8.58 -6.87 44.90
CA GLU A 78 8.63 -6.83 46.34
C GLU A 78 7.56 -7.73 46.99
N ALA A 79 6.33 -7.71 46.44
CA ALA A 79 5.26 -8.60 46.89
C ALA A 79 5.59 -10.10 46.64
N MET A 80 6.18 -10.43 45.50
CA MET A 80 6.62 -11.80 45.20
C MET A 80 7.75 -12.25 46.11
N HIS A 81 8.74 -11.39 46.42
CA HIS A 81 9.78 -11.66 47.39
C HIS A 81 9.22 -11.83 48.81
N ALA A 82 8.26 -10.99 49.20
CA ALA A 82 7.57 -11.09 50.48
C ALA A 82 6.74 -12.38 50.61
N ALA A 83 6.22 -12.89 49.47
CA ALA A 83 5.50 -14.16 49.40
C ALA A 83 6.42 -15.40 49.34
N GLY A 84 7.74 -15.23 49.48
CA GLY A 84 8.71 -16.34 49.51
C GLY A 84 9.11 -16.86 48.14
N PHE A 85 8.67 -16.28 47.07
CA PHE A 85 9.14 -16.58 45.73
C PHE A 85 10.50 -15.90 45.50
N ARG A 86 11.58 -16.65 45.72
CA ARG A 86 12.92 -16.20 45.34
C ARG A 86 13.20 -16.67 43.91
N PRO A 87 13.46 -15.75 42.95
CA PRO A 87 13.96 -16.16 41.66
C PRO A 87 15.30 -16.87 41.85
N SER A 88 15.49 -18.04 41.22
CA SER A 88 16.66 -18.90 41.34
C SER A 88 17.88 -18.45 40.54
N TYR A 89 17.96 -17.17 40.14
CA TYR A 89 19.04 -16.65 39.30
C TYR A 89 19.77 -15.49 39.97
N ASP A 90 21.07 -15.50 39.74
CA ASP A 90 21.96 -14.47 40.18
C ASP A 90 21.83 -13.24 39.24
N LEU A 91 21.35 -12.12 39.78
CA LEU A 91 21.25 -10.85 39.08
C LEU A 91 22.59 -10.39 38.50
N ASN A 92 23.72 -10.85 39.09
CA ASN A 92 25.06 -10.55 38.59
C ASN A 92 25.37 -11.22 37.24
N GLN A 93 24.63 -12.26 36.87
CA GLN A 93 24.77 -12.90 35.55
C GLN A 93 24.11 -12.07 34.44
N PHE A 94 23.28 -11.08 34.81
CA PHE A 94 22.57 -10.23 33.87
C PHE A 94 22.81 -8.77 34.23
N PRO A 95 23.96 -8.18 33.83
CA PRO A 95 24.33 -6.79 34.15
C PRO A 95 23.28 -5.74 33.69
N TRP A 96 22.39 -6.12 32.77
CA TRP A 96 21.29 -5.25 32.31
C TRP A 96 20.09 -5.19 33.25
N MET A 97 20.05 -6.02 34.28
CA MET A 97 19.02 -6.03 35.34
C MET A 97 19.43 -5.23 36.58
N ASP A 98 20.66 -4.72 36.62
CA ASP A 98 21.14 -3.85 37.68
C ASP A 98 20.27 -2.59 37.68
N PRO A 99 19.61 -2.22 38.79
CA PRO A 99 18.87 -0.95 38.94
C PRO A 99 19.74 0.30 38.67
N ALA A 100 21.06 0.19 38.81
CA ALA A 100 22.01 1.19 38.37
C ALA A 100 22.12 1.29 36.84
N TYR A 101 21.70 0.26 36.11
CA TYR A 101 21.58 0.28 34.66
C TYR A 101 20.26 0.96 34.28
N LYS A 102 20.40 2.10 33.62
CA LYS A 102 19.30 2.95 33.13
C LYS A 102 18.19 2.15 32.46
N PRO A 103 16.95 2.63 32.61
CA PRO A 103 15.74 1.88 32.27
C PRO A 103 15.80 1.28 30.86
N ILE A 104 15.26 0.07 30.74
CA ILE A 104 14.99 -0.57 29.45
C ILE A 104 14.07 0.39 28.70
N TYR A 105 14.59 1.04 27.67
CA TYR A 105 13.81 1.99 26.89
C TYR A 105 12.72 1.26 26.11
N ALA A 106 11.49 1.79 26.19
CA ALA A 106 10.40 1.36 25.33
C ALA A 106 10.82 1.41 23.85
N PRO A 107 10.15 0.69 22.95
CA PRO A 107 10.42 0.74 21.50
C PRO A 107 10.01 2.09 20.92
N SER A 108 10.66 3.15 21.39
CA SER A 108 10.26 4.54 21.15
C SER A 108 10.53 4.98 19.73
N CYS A 109 11.67 4.55 19.16
CA CYS A 109 12.02 4.88 17.77
C CYS A 109 11.00 4.24 16.82
N GLN A 110 10.64 2.97 17.07
CA GLN A 110 9.64 2.25 16.28
C GLN A 110 8.25 2.88 16.39
N LEU A 111 7.81 3.20 17.61
CA LEU A 111 6.51 3.81 17.85
C LEU A 111 6.39 5.19 17.19
N VAL A 112 7.40 6.03 17.33
CA VAL A 112 7.44 7.37 16.73
C VAL A 112 7.48 7.25 15.21
N ALA A 113 8.32 6.37 14.66
CA ALA A 113 8.41 6.15 13.22
C ALA A 113 7.10 5.63 12.62
N THR A 114 6.48 4.61 13.23
CA THR A 114 5.20 4.06 12.75
C THR A 114 4.08 5.08 12.84
N SER A 115 4.02 5.85 13.94
CA SER A 115 3.04 6.93 14.10
C SER A 115 3.19 7.99 13.02
N ALA A 116 4.43 8.45 12.78
CA ALA A 116 4.74 9.42 11.73
C ALA A 116 4.38 8.87 10.34
N PHE A 117 4.69 7.58 10.07
CA PHE A 117 4.30 6.92 8.83
C PHE A 117 2.80 6.98 8.61
N VAL A 118 2.01 6.53 9.59
CA VAL A 118 0.55 6.47 9.47
C VAL A 118 -0.05 7.86 9.30
N ILE A 119 0.40 8.83 10.10
CA ILE A 119 -0.07 10.22 10.02
C ILE A 119 0.21 10.80 8.63
N VAL A 120 1.44 10.70 8.14
CA VAL A 120 1.81 11.24 6.83
C VAL A 120 1.19 10.44 5.69
N LEU A 121 1.00 9.14 5.85
CA LEU A 121 0.29 8.33 4.86
C LEU A 121 -1.14 8.84 4.67
N LEU A 122 -1.88 9.06 5.75
CA LEU A 122 -3.29 9.45 5.70
C LEU A 122 -3.49 10.94 5.40
N LEU A 123 -2.63 11.81 5.93
CA LEU A 123 -2.79 13.26 5.85
C LEU A 123 -1.80 13.96 4.91
N GLY A 124 -0.86 13.23 4.33
CA GLY A 124 0.20 13.81 3.50
C GLY A 124 -0.28 14.52 2.24
N HIS A 125 -1.52 14.25 1.80
CA HIS A 125 -2.12 14.98 0.70
C HIS A 125 -2.29 16.49 0.98
N HIS A 126 -2.32 16.91 2.25
CA HIS A 126 -2.31 18.32 2.63
C HIS A 126 -0.93 18.98 2.51
N LEU A 127 0.14 18.20 2.41
CA LEU A 127 1.54 18.67 2.38
C LEU A 127 2.14 18.67 0.97
N ARG A 128 1.43 18.15 -0.03
CA ARG A 128 1.91 18.00 -1.40
C ARG A 128 1.23 18.99 -2.34
N ALA A 129 1.84 19.19 -3.50
CA ALA A 129 1.20 19.93 -4.59
C ALA A 129 -0.11 19.24 -5.00
N PRO A 130 -1.17 20.00 -5.29
CA PRO A 130 -2.44 19.47 -5.76
C PRO A 130 -2.25 18.69 -7.06
N VAL A 131 -3.02 17.61 -7.22
CA VAL A 131 -3.09 16.81 -8.44
C VAL A 131 -4.50 16.94 -8.99
N THR A 132 -4.62 17.36 -10.24
CA THR A 132 -5.91 17.44 -10.93
C THR A 132 -6.39 16.02 -11.27
N MET A 133 -7.57 15.65 -10.77
CA MET A 133 -8.08 14.30 -10.94
C MET A 133 -9.53 14.33 -11.43
N PHE A 134 -9.81 13.59 -12.48
CA PHE A 134 -11.18 13.33 -12.90
C PHE A 134 -11.74 12.15 -12.09
N LEU A 135 -12.88 12.37 -11.46
CA LEU A 135 -13.66 11.36 -10.76
C LEU A 135 -15.12 11.52 -11.21
N ASP A 136 -15.67 10.53 -11.88
CA ASP A 136 -17.00 10.56 -12.47
C ASP A 136 -18.10 11.03 -11.52
N LYS A 137 -18.10 10.52 -10.28
CA LYS A 137 -19.06 10.91 -9.25
C LYS A 137 -19.02 12.38 -8.84
N VAL A 138 -17.88 13.03 -9.02
CA VAL A 138 -17.65 14.44 -8.66
C VAL A 138 -17.75 15.34 -9.88
N CYS A 139 -17.17 14.90 -11.01
CA CYS A 139 -17.05 15.71 -12.22
C CYS A 139 -18.27 15.62 -13.14
N ILE A 140 -19.13 14.59 -12.97
CA ILE A 140 -20.38 14.45 -13.73
C ILE A 140 -21.56 14.77 -12.82
N HIS A 141 -22.47 15.62 -13.28
CA HIS A 141 -23.67 15.98 -12.55
C HIS A 141 -24.58 14.75 -12.38
N GLN A 142 -24.90 14.37 -11.13
CA GLN A 142 -25.57 13.10 -10.87
C GLN A 142 -27.12 13.19 -10.87
N THR A 143 -27.68 14.36 -10.61
CA THR A 143 -29.12 14.57 -10.38
C THR A 143 -29.85 15.19 -11.58
N ASP A 144 -29.18 16.01 -12.38
CA ASP A 144 -29.74 16.61 -13.60
C ASP A 144 -29.54 15.66 -14.79
N PRO A 145 -30.61 15.12 -15.40
CA PRO A 145 -30.49 14.14 -16.48
C PRO A 145 -29.77 14.67 -17.72
N GLN A 146 -29.96 15.94 -18.07
CA GLN A 146 -29.35 16.54 -19.26
C GLN A 146 -27.85 16.74 -19.06
N ARG A 147 -27.45 17.30 -17.90
CA ARG A 147 -26.04 17.48 -17.55
C ARG A 147 -25.34 16.18 -17.37
N LYS A 148 -26.01 15.17 -16.78
CA LYS A 148 -25.49 13.82 -16.64
C LYS A 148 -25.20 13.20 -17.99
N ALA A 149 -26.15 13.25 -18.92
CA ALA A 149 -25.98 12.73 -20.28
C ALA A 149 -24.83 13.42 -21.01
N ALA A 150 -24.73 14.74 -20.92
CA ALA A 150 -23.63 15.50 -21.52
C ALA A 150 -22.27 15.11 -20.92
N GLY A 151 -22.19 14.92 -19.58
CA GLY A 151 -20.97 14.49 -18.93
C GLY A 151 -20.54 13.07 -19.32
N ILE A 152 -21.49 12.15 -19.47
CA ILE A 152 -21.23 10.79 -19.95
C ILE A 152 -20.72 10.80 -21.40
N GLN A 153 -21.32 11.61 -22.26
CA GLN A 153 -20.88 11.76 -23.65
C GLN A 153 -19.49 12.37 -23.80
N ALA A 154 -19.03 13.12 -22.80
CA ALA A 154 -17.72 13.76 -22.80
C ALA A 154 -16.62 12.92 -22.13
N ILE A 155 -16.91 11.69 -21.66
CA ILE A 155 -15.92 10.85 -20.93
C ILE A 155 -14.67 10.58 -21.78
N ASP A 156 -14.84 10.31 -23.06
CA ASP A 156 -13.74 10.12 -24.01
C ASP A 156 -12.81 11.33 -24.08
N GLN A 157 -13.38 12.55 -24.10
CA GLN A 157 -12.61 13.79 -24.12
C GLN A 157 -11.84 14.00 -22.81
N PHE A 158 -12.43 13.68 -21.65
CA PHE A 158 -11.73 13.73 -20.38
C PHE A 158 -10.57 12.72 -20.32
N LEU A 159 -10.76 11.52 -20.87
CA LEU A 159 -9.72 10.50 -20.97
C LEU A 159 -8.56 10.94 -21.87
N VAL A 160 -8.85 11.50 -23.05
CA VAL A 160 -7.82 12.00 -23.97
C VAL A 160 -7.01 13.14 -23.36
N ARG A 161 -7.67 14.06 -22.64
CA ARG A 161 -7.02 15.19 -21.96
C ARG A 161 -6.29 14.83 -20.69
N SER A 162 -6.45 13.61 -20.20
CA SER A 162 -5.76 13.13 -18.99
C SER A 162 -4.37 12.61 -19.33
N LYS A 163 -3.35 12.99 -18.56
CA LYS A 163 -1.97 12.52 -18.74
C LYS A 163 -1.88 11.00 -18.58
N LYS A 164 -2.59 10.45 -17.60
CA LYS A 164 -2.68 9.00 -17.38
C LYS A 164 -4.03 8.56 -16.83
N MET A 165 -4.34 7.29 -17.04
CA MET A 165 -5.48 6.60 -16.42
C MET A 165 -4.99 5.74 -15.25
N LEU A 166 -5.55 5.98 -14.07
CA LEU A 166 -5.29 5.17 -12.88
C LEU A 166 -6.52 4.29 -12.60
N ILE A 167 -6.33 2.99 -12.69
CA ILE A 167 -7.41 2.01 -12.49
C ILE A 167 -7.37 1.51 -11.05
N CYS A 168 -8.37 1.84 -10.26
CA CYS A 168 -8.63 1.20 -8.96
C CYS A 168 -9.12 -0.21 -9.19
N TYR A 169 -8.19 -1.17 -9.22
CA TYR A 169 -8.44 -2.54 -9.62
C TYR A 169 -8.93 -3.41 -8.46
N ASN A 170 -10.02 -4.11 -8.72
CA ASN A 170 -10.46 -5.32 -8.04
C ASN A 170 -10.86 -6.38 -9.08
N ASP A 171 -11.22 -7.58 -8.63
CA ASP A 171 -11.56 -8.70 -9.51
C ASP A 171 -12.75 -8.43 -10.44
N ASP A 172 -13.68 -7.57 -10.02
CA ASP A 172 -14.90 -7.25 -10.78
C ASP A 172 -14.69 -6.17 -11.86
N TYR A 173 -13.52 -5.55 -11.93
CA TYR A 173 -13.29 -4.41 -12.83
C TYR A 173 -13.59 -4.72 -14.30
N PHE A 174 -13.00 -5.82 -14.81
CA PHE A 174 -13.16 -6.26 -16.20
C PHE A 174 -14.54 -6.91 -16.49
N GLU A 175 -15.32 -7.16 -15.47
CA GLU A 175 -16.71 -7.63 -15.64
C GLU A 175 -17.71 -6.48 -15.84
N ARG A 176 -17.27 -5.23 -15.75
CA ARG A 176 -18.15 -4.06 -15.84
C ARG A 176 -18.02 -3.35 -17.18
N LEU A 177 -19.14 -3.21 -17.86
CA LEU A 177 -19.20 -2.60 -19.18
C LEU A 177 -18.62 -1.19 -19.24
N TRP A 178 -18.98 -0.32 -18.28
CA TRP A 178 -18.49 1.06 -18.22
C TRP A 178 -16.99 1.15 -17.90
N CYS A 179 -16.47 0.29 -17.06
CA CYS A 179 -15.01 0.21 -16.81
C CYS A 179 -14.26 -0.21 -18.09
N CYS A 180 -14.82 -1.14 -18.85
CA CYS A 180 -14.26 -1.56 -20.13
C CYS A 180 -14.39 -0.50 -21.22
N PHE A 181 -15.44 0.32 -21.19
CA PHE A 181 -15.60 1.50 -22.04
C PHE A 181 -14.48 2.53 -21.80
N GLU A 182 -14.24 2.88 -20.53
CA GLU A 182 -13.16 3.79 -20.16
C GLU A 182 -11.79 3.24 -20.57
N LEU A 183 -11.58 1.93 -20.37
CA LEU A 183 -10.36 1.26 -20.82
C LEU A 183 -10.21 1.33 -22.34
N ALA A 184 -11.27 1.09 -23.10
CA ALA A 184 -11.23 1.13 -24.56
C ALA A 184 -10.93 2.53 -25.08
N ALA A 185 -11.59 3.56 -24.52
CA ALA A 185 -11.33 4.95 -24.86
C ALA A 185 -9.86 5.34 -24.59
N ARG A 186 -9.30 4.85 -23.49
CA ARG A 186 -7.89 5.10 -23.15
C ARG A 186 -6.93 4.32 -24.05
N ALA A 187 -7.23 3.06 -24.33
CA ALA A 187 -6.46 2.21 -25.23
C ALA A 187 -6.36 2.80 -26.65
N SER A 188 -7.46 3.35 -27.17
CA SER A 188 -7.48 3.97 -28.51
C SER A 188 -6.56 5.19 -28.62
N SER A 189 -6.32 5.91 -27.52
CA SER A 189 -5.39 7.06 -27.47
C SER A 189 -3.92 6.67 -27.28
N GLY A 190 -3.62 5.40 -26.99
CA GLY A 190 -2.26 4.91 -26.74
C GLY A 190 -1.59 5.49 -25.49
N SER A 191 -2.35 6.14 -24.62
CA SER A 191 -1.80 6.84 -23.47
C SER A 191 -1.64 5.93 -22.25
N GLU A 192 -0.88 6.37 -21.24
CA GLU A 192 -0.46 5.58 -20.08
C GLU A 192 -1.63 5.04 -19.24
N ILE A 193 -1.58 3.74 -18.92
CA ILE A 193 -2.53 3.06 -18.04
C ILE A 193 -1.73 2.48 -16.86
N GLU A 194 -2.19 2.78 -15.65
CA GLU A 194 -1.61 2.27 -14.41
C GLU A 194 -2.66 1.58 -13.56
N MET A 195 -2.34 0.39 -13.04
CA MET A 195 -3.21 -0.39 -12.17
C MET A 195 -2.88 -0.14 -10.70
N LEU A 196 -3.89 0.14 -9.91
CA LEU A 196 -3.83 0.29 -8.46
C LEU A 196 -4.70 -0.77 -7.78
N PRO A 197 -4.12 -1.93 -7.39
CA PRO A 197 -4.87 -2.98 -6.70
C PRO A 197 -5.36 -2.49 -5.33
N LEU A 198 -6.69 -2.54 -5.09
CA LEU A 198 -7.30 -2.00 -3.87
C LEU A 198 -6.97 -2.81 -2.62
N TRP A 199 -6.78 -4.12 -2.75
CA TRP A 199 -6.43 -5.02 -1.64
C TRP A 199 -5.05 -4.75 -1.04
N ARG A 200 -4.15 -4.08 -1.77
CA ARG A 200 -2.75 -3.86 -1.40
C ARG A 200 -2.59 -2.98 -0.17
N ALA A 201 -3.32 -1.87 -0.10
CA ALA A 201 -3.16 -0.88 0.97
C ALA A 201 -3.50 -1.42 2.37
N PRO A 202 -4.67 -2.08 2.59
CA PRO A 202 -4.98 -2.64 3.90
C PRO A 202 -3.97 -3.71 4.32
N VAL A 203 -3.46 -4.51 3.39
CA VAL A 203 -2.48 -5.56 3.74
C VAL A 203 -1.15 -4.96 4.16
N VAL A 204 -0.64 -3.94 3.43
CA VAL A 204 0.58 -3.21 3.83
C VAL A 204 0.41 -2.62 5.23
N LEU A 205 -0.74 -2.01 5.53
CA LEU A 205 -1.02 -1.46 6.85
C LEU A 205 -1.09 -2.54 7.94
N VAL A 206 -1.75 -3.67 7.69
CA VAL A 206 -1.85 -4.80 8.62
C VAL A 206 -0.46 -5.36 8.94
N VAL A 207 0.38 -5.54 7.93
CA VAL A 207 1.75 -6.02 8.13
C VAL A 207 2.55 -5.04 8.97
N LEU A 208 2.47 -3.75 8.66
CA LEU A 208 3.21 -2.69 9.36
C LEU A 208 2.79 -2.57 10.83
N VAL A 209 1.49 -2.56 11.08
CA VAL A 209 0.93 -2.56 12.44
C VAL A 209 1.28 -3.87 13.16
N GLY A 210 1.19 -5.01 12.49
CA GLY A 210 1.53 -6.32 13.04
C GLY A 210 2.98 -6.39 13.53
N PHE A 211 3.94 -5.90 12.76
CA PHE A 211 5.34 -5.79 13.19
C PHE A 211 5.51 -4.87 14.39
N THR A 212 4.83 -3.71 14.38
CA THR A 212 4.91 -2.77 15.50
C THR A 212 4.34 -3.36 16.78
N VAL A 213 3.16 -4.02 16.70
CA VAL A 213 2.54 -4.71 17.84
C VAL A 213 3.44 -5.85 18.34
N SER A 214 4.03 -6.64 17.44
CA SER A 214 4.96 -7.72 17.80
C SER A 214 6.18 -7.19 18.55
N HIS A 215 6.73 -6.07 18.08
CA HIS A 215 7.87 -5.45 18.74
C HIS A 215 7.53 -4.88 20.13
N ILE A 216 6.34 -4.30 20.27
CA ILE A 216 5.82 -3.87 21.59
C ILE A 216 5.65 -5.09 22.50
N ALA A 217 5.04 -6.17 22.01
CA ALA A 217 4.80 -7.38 22.79
C ALA A 217 6.11 -8.06 23.22
N GLU A 218 7.12 -8.10 22.35
CA GLU A 218 8.47 -8.55 22.70
C GLU A 218 9.07 -7.70 23.81
N TYR A 219 8.94 -6.39 23.72
CA TYR A 219 9.41 -5.48 24.74
C TYR A 219 8.70 -5.68 26.07
N VAL A 220 7.37 -5.80 26.07
CA VAL A 220 6.57 -6.10 27.27
C VAL A 220 6.99 -7.44 27.87
N TYR A 221 7.18 -8.48 27.05
CA TYR A 221 7.68 -9.75 27.53
C TYR A 221 9.06 -9.61 28.21
N LEU A 222 9.98 -8.85 27.62
CA LEU A 222 11.30 -8.59 28.20
C LEU A 222 11.22 -7.91 29.55
N LEU A 223 10.26 -7.01 29.75
CA LEU A 223 10.01 -6.39 31.04
C LEU A 223 9.59 -7.44 32.10
N PHE A 224 8.73 -8.38 31.74
CA PHE A 224 8.22 -9.42 32.63
C PHE A 224 9.21 -10.59 32.81
N ALA A 225 9.84 -11.04 31.73
CA ALA A 225 10.78 -12.17 31.77
C ALA A 225 12.17 -11.79 32.30
N GLY A 226 12.51 -10.51 32.25
CA GLY A 226 13.71 -9.97 32.87
C GLY A 226 13.82 -10.32 34.35
N VAL A 227 12.71 -10.69 34.98
CA VAL A 227 12.60 -11.13 36.38
C VAL A 227 12.75 -12.65 36.54
N GLY A 228 12.74 -13.44 35.47
CA GLY A 228 12.79 -14.92 35.56
C GLY A 228 13.14 -15.64 34.27
N GLY A 229 13.42 -14.92 33.20
CA GLY A 229 13.63 -15.52 31.87
C GLY A 229 15.02 -16.10 31.67
N SER A 230 15.09 -17.35 31.18
CA SER A 230 16.34 -17.89 30.66
C SER A 230 16.73 -17.20 29.36
N PRO A 231 18.02 -17.10 28.98
CA PRO A 231 18.47 -16.61 27.68
C PRO A 231 17.79 -17.31 26.51
N ASN A 232 17.46 -18.59 26.65
CA ASN A 232 16.73 -19.38 25.66
C ASN A 232 15.25 -18.91 25.51
N GLY A 233 14.63 -18.47 26.62
CA GLY A 233 13.27 -17.94 26.64
C GLY A 233 13.17 -16.65 25.81
N PHE A 234 14.13 -15.74 25.92
CA PHE A 234 14.20 -14.53 25.09
C PHE A 234 14.24 -14.86 23.60
N THR A 235 15.13 -15.77 23.21
CA THR A 235 15.29 -16.17 21.81
C THR A 235 14.01 -16.79 21.25
N ILE A 236 13.35 -17.67 22.00
CA ILE A 236 12.10 -18.31 21.57
C ILE A 236 11.00 -17.28 21.39
N VAL A 237 10.86 -16.35 22.33
CA VAL A 237 9.81 -15.32 22.28
C VAL A 237 10.06 -14.34 21.14
N SER A 238 11.30 -13.86 20.97
CA SER A 238 11.66 -12.98 19.86
C SER A 238 11.36 -13.65 18.51
N ILE A 239 11.76 -14.92 18.34
CA ILE A 239 11.42 -15.68 17.11
C ILE A 239 9.90 -15.78 16.93
N THR A 240 9.15 -16.09 17.97
CA THR A 240 7.69 -16.27 17.88
C THR A 240 7.00 -14.97 17.49
N PHE A 241 7.34 -13.85 18.13
CA PHE A 241 6.71 -12.56 17.81
C PHE A 241 7.06 -12.06 16.41
N HIS A 242 8.27 -12.33 15.91
CA HIS A 242 8.65 -11.95 14.55
C HIS A 242 8.14 -12.95 13.50
N ALA A 243 7.88 -14.19 13.87
CA ALA A 243 7.31 -15.18 12.96
C ALA A 243 5.89 -14.80 12.50
N ILE A 244 5.05 -14.26 13.38
CA ILE A 244 3.67 -13.90 13.08
C ILE A 244 3.59 -12.88 11.93
N PRO A 245 4.20 -11.68 12.01
CA PRO A 245 4.18 -10.73 10.90
C PRO A 245 4.87 -11.29 9.63
N THR A 246 5.88 -12.15 9.79
CA THR A 246 6.53 -12.82 8.65
C THR A 246 5.56 -13.75 7.92
N LEU A 247 4.74 -14.51 8.65
CA LEU A 247 3.69 -15.33 8.06
C LEU A 247 2.67 -14.47 7.31
N PHE A 248 2.26 -13.33 7.85
CA PHE A 248 1.42 -12.37 7.12
C PHE A 248 2.07 -11.86 5.84
N MET A 249 3.39 -11.63 5.85
CA MET A 249 4.14 -11.25 4.64
C MET A 249 4.15 -12.36 3.58
N ILE A 250 4.30 -13.60 4.00
CA ILE A 250 4.23 -14.77 3.10
C ILE A 250 2.82 -14.88 2.50
N GLU A 251 1.80 -14.84 3.33
CA GLU A 251 0.40 -14.85 2.88
C GLU A 251 0.10 -13.70 1.91
N TYR A 252 0.61 -12.50 2.22
CA TYR A 252 0.50 -11.37 1.32
C TYR A 252 1.14 -11.65 -0.05
N THR A 253 2.33 -12.24 -0.07
CA THR A 253 3.05 -12.57 -1.32
C THR A 253 2.26 -13.60 -2.12
N VAL A 254 1.74 -14.63 -1.46
CA VAL A 254 0.87 -15.66 -2.08
C VAL A 254 -0.40 -15.04 -2.65
N LEU A 255 -1.06 -14.17 -1.88
CA LEU A 255 -2.26 -13.47 -2.34
C LEU A 255 -1.96 -12.58 -3.56
N ALA A 256 -0.88 -11.81 -3.51
CA ALA A 256 -0.46 -10.95 -4.62
C ALA A 256 -0.20 -11.76 -5.90
N THR A 257 0.45 -12.92 -5.75
CA THR A 257 0.71 -13.84 -6.87
C THR A 257 -0.59 -14.38 -7.45
N ARG A 258 -1.49 -14.88 -6.62
CA ARG A 258 -2.80 -15.39 -7.06
C ARG A 258 -3.62 -14.33 -7.78
N GLN A 259 -3.65 -13.11 -7.26
CA GLN A 259 -4.37 -12.00 -7.87
C GLN A 259 -3.77 -11.60 -9.22
N LYS A 260 -2.46 -11.64 -9.35
CA LYS A 260 -1.79 -11.38 -10.62
C LYS A 260 -2.06 -12.47 -11.66
N LEU A 261 -2.00 -13.74 -11.27
CA LEU A 261 -2.34 -14.85 -12.15
C LEU A 261 -3.79 -14.75 -12.61
N LYS A 262 -4.72 -14.45 -11.69
CA LYS A 262 -6.14 -14.23 -12.00
C LYS A 262 -6.33 -13.07 -12.98
N LEU A 263 -5.64 -11.94 -12.76
CA LEU A 263 -5.67 -10.81 -13.68
C LEU A 263 -5.18 -11.22 -15.07
N THR A 264 -4.04 -11.92 -15.15
CA THR A 264 -3.48 -12.38 -16.42
C THR A 264 -4.44 -13.31 -17.17
N ASP A 265 -5.10 -14.23 -16.46
CA ASP A 265 -6.09 -15.12 -17.03
C ASP A 265 -7.35 -14.37 -17.51
N THR A 266 -7.84 -13.43 -16.69
CA THR A 266 -8.95 -12.54 -17.05
C THR A 266 -8.63 -11.74 -18.33
N LEU A 267 -7.41 -11.19 -18.44
CA LEU A 267 -7.00 -10.46 -19.65
C LEU A 267 -6.93 -11.38 -20.87
N ARG A 268 -6.39 -12.61 -20.73
CA ARG A 268 -6.29 -13.58 -21.83
C ARG A 268 -7.64 -14.03 -22.38
N THR A 269 -8.64 -14.14 -21.51
CA THR A 269 -10.00 -14.60 -21.86
C THR A 269 -10.99 -13.45 -22.05
N PHE A 270 -10.48 -12.19 -22.04
CA PHE A 270 -11.32 -11.01 -22.09
C PHE A 270 -12.22 -10.97 -23.32
N LYS A 271 -13.51 -10.73 -23.09
CA LYS A 271 -14.52 -10.45 -24.10
C LYS A 271 -15.49 -9.40 -23.57
N ILE A 272 -15.75 -8.37 -24.37
CA ILE A 272 -16.69 -7.32 -23.99
C ILE A 272 -18.12 -7.84 -23.82
N THR A 273 -18.48 -8.86 -24.56
CA THR A 273 -19.80 -9.52 -24.47
C THR A 273 -20.07 -10.15 -23.11
N ASN A 274 -19.01 -10.54 -22.36
CA ASN A 274 -19.11 -11.14 -21.04
C ASN A 274 -19.29 -10.10 -19.94
N THR A 275 -19.16 -8.82 -20.25
CA THR A 275 -19.28 -7.75 -19.25
C THR A 275 -20.74 -7.55 -18.82
N LYS A 276 -20.92 -7.13 -17.58
CA LYS A 276 -22.22 -6.83 -16.97
C LYS A 276 -22.52 -5.34 -17.07
N CYS A 277 -23.74 -4.99 -17.45
CA CYS A 277 -24.24 -3.61 -17.40
C CYS A 277 -25.48 -3.55 -16.51
N PHE A 278 -25.71 -2.38 -15.92
CA PHE A 278 -26.91 -2.15 -15.10
C PHE A 278 -28.13 -1.95 -15.99
N ASP A 279 -28.00 -1.15 -17.05
CA ASP A 279 -29.03 -0.93 -18.06
C ASP A 279 -28.63 -1.62 -19.38
N PRO A 280 -29.46 -2.57 -19.88
CA PRO A 280 -29.18 -3.24 -21.15
C PRO A 280 -29.01 -2.28 -22.35
N SER A 281 -29.63 -1.10 -22.30
CA SER A 281 -29.51 -0.08 -23.36
C SER A 281 -28.11 0.51 -23.48
N ASP A 282 -27.33 0.53 -22.37
CA ASP A 282 -25.96 1.01 -22.36
C ASP A 282 -25.04 0.18 -23.25
N ARG A 283 -25.32 -1.11 -23.42
CA ARG A 283 -24.49 -2.02 -24.20
C ARG A 283 -24.32 -1.57 -25.64
N SER A 284 -25.41 -1.20 -26.29
CA SER A 284 -25.37 -0.75 -27.68
C SER A 284 -24.58 0.55 -27.85
N ILE A 285 -24.67 1.44 -26.86
CA ILE A 285 -23.95 2.73 -26.86
C ILE A 285 -22.45 2.48 -26.72
N VAL A 286 -22.07 1.62 -25.76
CA VAL A 286 -20.65 1.32 -25.49
C VAL A 286 -20.02 0.55 -26.66
N GLU A 287 -20.71 -0.45 -27.22
CA GLU A 287 -20.21 -1.23 -28.34
C GLU A 287 -20.06 -0.38 -29.62
N GLN A 288 -20.97 0.57 -29.88
CA GLN A 288 -20.86 1.52 -30.99
C GLN A 288 -19.65 2.46 -30.79
N ALA A 289 -19.45 2.97 -29.59
CA ALA A 289 -18.31 3.84 -29.29
C ALA A 289 -16.98 3.10 -29.47
N ILE A 290 -16.83 1.89 -28.90
CA ILE A 290 -15.64 1.06 -29.07
C ILE A 290 -15.41 0.73 -30.55
N SER A 291 -16.48 0.38 -31.26
CA SER A 291 -16.43 0.11 -32.69
C SER A 291 -15.89 1.33 -33.47
N SER A 292 -16.34 2.54 -33.14
CA SER A 292 -15.87 3.75 -33.80
C SER A 292 -14.38 4.05 -33.57
N TRP A 293 -13.88 3.82 -32.36
CA TRP A 293 -12.47 4.07 -32.01
C TRP A 293 -11.50 3.06 -32.64
N PHE A 294 -11.94 1.82 -32.86
CA PHE A 294 -11.13 0.76 -33.41
C PHE A 294 -11.45 0.41 -34.88
N ALA A 295 -12.34 1.18 -35.56
CA ALA A 295 -12.71 0.97 -36.97
C ALA A 295 -11.55 1.29 -37.91
N GLY A 296 -10.76 2.33 -37.62
CA GLY A 296 -9.60 2.73 -38.42
C GLY A 296 -8.35 1.95 -38.02
N GLY A 297 -7.71 1.26 -38.96
CA GLY A 297 -6.43 0.61 -38.70
C GLY A 297 -5.31 1.64 -38.48
N GLY A 298 -4.92 1.84 -37.22
CA GLY A 298 -3.55 2.18 -36.83
C GLY A 298 -2.97 3.55 -37.11
N GLU A 299 -3.70 4.56 -37.56
CA GLU A 299 -3.19 5.93 -37.53
C GLU A 299 -3.76 6.68 -36.32
N PRO A 300 -2.92 7.42 -35.55
CA PRO A 300 -3.41 8.26 -34.47
C PRO A 300 -4.35 9.29 -35.07
N VAL A 301 -5.59 9.31 -34.57
CA VAL A 301 -6.59 10.33 -34.98
C VAL A 301 -6.04 11.68 -34.57
N SER A 302 -5.54 12.42 -35.56
CA SER A 302 -5.36 13.87 -35.49
C SER A 302 -6.73 14.48 -35.15
N GLU A 303 -6.76 15.40 -34.17
CA GLU A 303 -7.95 16.04 -33.64
C GLU A 303 -9.00 16.32 -34.72
N PRO A 304 -10.23 15.81 -34.59
CA PRO A 304 -11.32 16.31 -35.43
C PRO A 304 -11.82 17.62 -34.81
N GLU A 305 -11.49 18.73 -35.44
CA GLU A 305 -12.20 19.97 -35.23
C GLU A 305 -13.71 19.72 -35.37
N GLY A 306 -14.43 19.92 -34.28
CA GLY A 306 -15.84 20.30 -34.31
C GLY A 306 -16.88 19.26 -34.69
N SER A 307 -16.89 18.04 -34.10
CA SER A 307 -18.10 17.22 -34.18
C SER A 307 -18.43 16.54 -32.87
N SER A 308 -19.09 17.29 -32.00
CA SER A 308 -19.98 16.76 -30.96
C SER A 308 -21.13 16.00 -31.66
N GLY A 309 -21.21 14.72 -31.45
CA GLY A 309 -22.41 13.98 -31.81
C GLY A 309 -22.09 12.56 -32.24
N LEU A 310 -22.57 11.60 -31.46
CA LEU A 310 -22.84 10.23 -31.91
C LEU A 310 -23.56 10.27 -33.27
N ARG A 311 -22.81 10.29 -34.39
CA ARG A 311 -23.37 10.23 -35.75
C ARG A 311 -23.92 8.84 -36.01
N GLY A 312 -25.20 8.84 -36.22
CA GLY A 312 -26.07 7.98 -37.01
C GLY A 312 -25.70 6.52 -37.17
N ARG A 313 -26.50 5.62 -36.56
CA ARG A 313 -26.81 4.23 -36.96
C ARG A 313 -25.87 3.56 -38.00
N ALA A 314 -24.57 3.56 -37.76
CA ALA A 314 -23.70 2.53 -38.31
C ALA A 314 -23.83 1.30 -37.42
N GLY A 315 -24.07 0.12 -37.98
CA GLY A 315 -24.09 -1.14 -37.25
C GLY A 315 -22.76 -1.34 -36.50
N VAL A 316 -22.79 -2.01 -35.37
CA VAL A 316 -21.59 -2.31 -34.61
C VAL A 316 -20.63 -3.14 -35.47
N ASP A 317 -19.41 -2.62 -35.69
CA ASP A 317 -18.36 -3.35 -36.41
C ASP A 317 -17.72 -4.38 -35.46
N THR A 318 -18.08 -5.62 -35.61
CA THR A 318 -17.57 -6.73 -34.81
C THR A 318 -16.05 -6.88 -34.91
N ARG A 319 -15.45 -6.57 -36.07
CA ARG A 319 -14.00 -6.61 -36.27
C ARG A 319 -13.27 -5.53 -35.44
N ALA A 320 -13.88 -4.37 -35.28
CA ALA A 320 -13.34 -3.31 -34.42
C ALA A 320 -13.35 -3.74 -32.94
N ILE A 321 -14.44 -4.36 -32.50
CA ILE A 321 -14.51 -4.93 -31.15
C ILE A 321 -13.47 -6.02 -30.95
N GLU A 322 -13.29 -6.93 -31.90
CA GLU A 322 -12.27 -7.99 -31.86
C GLU A 322 -10.85 -7.40 -31.79
N ARG A 323 -10.56 -6.27 -32.45
CA ARG A 323 -9.25 -5.56 -32.35
C ARG A 323 -9.03 -5.03 -30.94
N PHE A 324 -10.03 -4.40 -30.32
CA PHE A 324 -9.93 -3.96 -28.92
C PHE A 324 -9.70 -5.15 -27.99
N GLU A 325 -10.50 -6.21 -28.12
CA GLU A 325 -10.32 -7.43 -27.32
C GLU A 325 -8.93 -8.05 -27.53
N GLY A 326 -8.42 -8.07 -28.76
CA GLY A 326 -7.08 -8.52 -29.10
C GLY A 326 -5.98 -7.68 -28.43
N ASP A 327 -6.17 -6.36 -28.38
CA ASP A 327 -5.24 -5.45 -27.71
C ASP A 327 -5.21 -5.66 -26.18
N VAL A 328 -6.36 -5.90 -25.56
CA VAL A 328 -6.46 -6.26 -24.14
C VAL A 328 -5.86 -7.65 -23.85
N ARG A 329 -6.00 -8.62 -24.75
CA ARG A 329 -5.47 -10.00 -24.58
C ARG A 329 -3.98 -10.11 -24.75
N GLY A 330 -3.34 -9.32 -25.60
CA GLY A 330 -1.91 -9.46 -25.91
C GLY A 330 -1.24 -8.25 -26.56
N GLY A 331 -1.97 -7.18 -26.82
CA GLY A 331 -1.47 -5.97 -27.49
C GLY A 331 -0.76 -4.99 -26.54
N MET A 332 -0.82 -3.72 -26.88
CA MET A 332 -0.18 -2.64 -26.14
C MET A 332 -0.84 -2.43 -24.77
N THR A 333 -2.18 -2.42 -24.72
CA THR A 333 -2.96 -2.28 -23.48
C THR A 333 -2.63 -3.43 -22.51
N HIS A 334 -2.57 -4.67 -23.01
CA HIS A 334 -2.13 -5.81 -22.17
C HIS A 334 -0.77 -5.54 -21.53
N ARG A 335 0.22 -5.13 -22.34
CA ARG A 335 1.58 -4.84 -21.85
C ARG A 335 1.60 -3.73 -20.82
N MET A 336 0.86 -2.65 -21.01
CA MET A 336 0.76 -1.54 -20.05
C MET A 336 0.16 -2.02 -18.73
N ILE A 337 -0.95 -2.75 -18.75
CA ILE A 337 -1.61 -3.30 -17.56
C ILE A 337 -0.65 -4.24 -16.80
N VAL A 338 -0.07 -5.23 -17.49
CA VAL A 338 0.82 -6.21 -16.85
C VAL A 338 2.09 -5.55 -16.31
N SER A 339 2.67 -4.59 -17.04
CA SER A 339 3.87 -3.87 -16.57
C SER A 339 3.57 -3.01 -15.33
N SER A 340 2.37 -2.44 -15.23
CA SER A 340 1.98 -1.63 -14.08
C SER A 340 1.80 -2.43 -12.79
N VAL A 341 1.43 -3.71 -12.90
CA VAL A 341 1.31 -4.64 -11.75
C VAL A 341 2.64 -5.29 -11.40
N GLY A 342 3.66 -5.16 -12.28
CA GLY A 342 5.01 -5.71 -12.11
C GLY A 342 5.31 -6.83 -13.13
N LYS A 343 6.52 -6.82 -13.70
CA LYS A 343 6.92 -7.75 -14.77
C LYS A 343 7.11 -9.19 -14.29
N GLN A 344 7.38 -9.39 -13.00
CA GLN A 344 7.63 -10.72 -12.44
C GLN A 344 6.39 -11.29 -11.74
N PRO A 345 6.08 -12.59 -11.89
CA PRO A 345 5.03 -13.23 -11.12
C PRO A 345 5.39 -13.16 -9.63
N GLY A 346 4.43 -12.75 -8.82
CA GLY A 346 4.48 -12.89 -7.36
C GLY A 346 5.27 -11.89 -6.55
N LEU A 347 6.13 -11.07 -7.12
CA LEU A 347 6.83 -10.09 -6.32
C LEU A 347 5.93 -8.91 -5.97
N LEU A 348 5.80 -8.66 -4.66
CA LEU A 348 5.57 -7.31 -4.15
C LEU A 348 6.40 -6.35 -4.98
N ARG A 349 5.86 -5.21 -5.39
CA ARG A 349 6.72 -4.17 -5.96
C ARG A 349 7.89 -4.01 -4.99
N VAL A 350 9.12 -4.05 -5.47
CA VAL A 350 10.33 -3.83 -4.64
C VAL A 350 10.14 -2.62 -3.73
N ARG A 351 9.44 -1.61 -4.23
CA ARG A 351 9.03 -0.42 -3.47
C ARG A 351 8.23 -0.76 -2.19
N ASP A 352 7.32 -1.73 -2.20
CA ASP A 352 6.49 -2.06 -1.03
C ASP A 352 7.29 -2.84 0.01
N LEU A 353 8.15 -3.74 -0.46
CA LEU A 353 9.10 -4.43 0.40
C LEU A 353 10.05 -3.44 1.06
N LEU A 354 10.63 -2.51 0.29
CA LEU A 354 11.48 -1.46 0.82
C LEU A 354 10.74 -0.56 1.81
N LEU A 355 9.48 -0.22 1.50
CA LEU A 355 8.66 0.61 2.37
C LEU A 355 8.42 -0.04 3.74
N ILE A 356 8.00 -1.31 3.76
CA ILE A 356 7.81 -2.07 4.99
C ILE A 356 9.15 -2.23 5.71
N PHE A 357 10.19 -2.60 4.98
CA PHE A 357 11.52 -2.81 5.51
C PHE A 357 12.08 -1.56 6.19
N TYR A 358 12.13 -0.43 5.49
CA TYR A 358 12.67 0.79 6.05
C TYR A 358 11.82 1.40 7.17
N THR A 359 10.50 1.24 7.11
CA THR A 359 9.59 1.79 8.12
C THR A 359 9.61 0.98 9.42
N VAL A 360 9.87 -0.31 9.35
CA VAL A 360 9.85 -1.22 10.52
C VAL A 360 11.24 -1.52 11.03
N TRP A 361 12.11 -2.04 10.16
CA TRP A 361 13.38 -2.62 10.60
C TRP A 361 14.43 -1.61 11.02
N ILE A 362 14.52 -0.46 10.34
CA ILE A 362 15.49 0.56 10.73
C ILE A 362 15.15 1.14 12.11
N PRO A 363 13.93 1.63 12.38
CA PRO A 363 13.60 2.13 13.71
C PRO A 363 13.72 1.06 14.80
N CYS A 364 13.35 -0.20 14.52
CA CYS A 364 13.54 -1.32 15.43
C CYS A 364 15.03 -1.52 15.75
N SER A 365 15.90 -1.49 14.75
CA SER A 365 17.36 -1.59 14.94
C SER A 365 17.92 -0.42 15.74
N LEU A 366 17.37 0.78 15.58
CA LEU A 366 17.74 1.95 16.39
C LEU A 366 17.36 1.75 17.86
N ASP A 367 16.19 1.19 18.15
CA ASP A 367 15.78 0.85 19.53
C ASP A 367 16.73 -0.17 20.18
N PHE A 368 17.14 -1.21 19.45
CA PHE A 368 18.16 -2.15 19.92
C PHE A 368 19.52 -1.49 20.14
N SER A 369 19.89 -0.56 19.29
CA SER A 369 21.17 0.17 19.38
C SER A 369 21.25 1.07 20.60
N VAL A 370 20.16 1.75 20.97
CA VAL A 370 20.09 2.55 22.20
C VAL A 370 20.40 1.68 23.42
N ARG A 371 19.92 0.43 23.43
CA ARG A 371 20.20 -0.55 24.50
C ARG A 371 21.67 -1.01 24.52
N GLY A 372 22.32 -1.08 23.35
CA GLY A 372 23.72 -1.53 23.22
C GLY A 372 24.75 -0.50 23.62
N VAL A 373 24.51 0.79 23.31
CA VAL A 373 25.46 1.89 23.56
C VAL A 373 25.81 2.06 25.04
N GLY A 374 24.85 1.79 25.95
CA GLY A 374 25.11 1.84 27.39
C GLY A 374 26.14 0.83 27.89
N ARG A 375 26.57 -0.12 27.04
CA ARG A 375 27.51 -1.22 27.36
C ARG A 375 28.89 -1.05 26.72
N GLY A 376 29.17 0.06 26.04
CA GLY A 376 30.45 0.27 25.37
C GLY A 376 30.72 -0.65 24.18
N ASN A 377 29.71 -1.34 23.65
CA ASN A 377 29.87 -2.30 22.56
C ASN A 377 29.46 -1.71 21.21
N GLU A 378 30.28 -0.78 20.71
CA GLU A 378 30.04 -0.07 19.43
C GLU A 378 29.91 -1.03 18.24
N MET A 379 30.59 -2.18 18.28
CA MET A 379 30.53 -3.17 17.21
C MET A 379 29.17 -3.85 17.13
N VAL A 380 28.55 -4.14 18.28
CA VAL A 380 27.17 -4.70 18.32
C VAL A 380 26.17 -3.66 17.82
N VAL A 381 26.34 -2.39 18.18
CA VAL A 381 25.51 -1.28 17.71
C VAL A 381 25.60 -1.14 16.19
N THR A 382 26.81 -1.16 15.64
CA THR A 382 27.05 -1.07 14.20
C THR A 382 26.43 -2.29 13.47
N PHE A 383 26.62 -3.50 14.03
CA PHE A 383 26.03 -4.72 13.48
C PHE A 383 24.50 -4.63 13.44
N MET A 384 23.86 -4.20 14.55
CA MET A 384 22.41 -4.09 14.63
C MET A 384 21.83 -3.02 13.72
N ILE A 385 22.52 -1.89 13.53
CA ILE A 385 22.03 -0.77 12.66
C ILE A 385 22.19 -1.11 11.18
N PHE A 386 23.29 -1.74 10.78
CA PHE A 386 23.64 -1.88 9.37
C PHE A 386 23.52 -3.32 8.85
N VAL A 387 24.03 -4.29 9.57
CA VAL A 387 24.13 -5.67 9.06
C VAL A 387 22.82 -6.42 9.22
N CYS A 388 22.19 -6.34 10.38
CA CYS A 388 20.96 -7.06 10.68
C CYS A 388 19.80 -6.66 9.74
N PRO A 389 19.52 -5.35 9.51
CA PRO A 389 18.52 -4.94 8.55
C PRO A 389 18.79 -5.41 7.11
N ILE A 390 20.04 -5.37 6.67
CA ILE A 390 20.43 -5.83 5.32
C ILE A 390 20.18 -7.34 5.18
N ALA A 391 20.64 -8.13 6.15
CA ALA A 391 20.49 -9.59 6.13
C ALA A 391 19.01 -10.00 6.12
N GLN A 392 18.18 -9.31 6.91
CA GLN A 392 16.74 -9.56 6.96
C GLN A 392 16.05 -9.13 5.66
N GLY A 393 16.41 -7.98 5.10
CA GLY A 393 15.90 -7.54 3.80
C GLY A 393 16.22 -8.53 2.68
N LEU A 394 17.44 -9.07 2.66
CA LEU A 394 17.82 -10.13 1.71
C LEU A 394 17.04 -11.42 1.93
N SER A 395 16.80 -11.81 3.19
CA SER A 395 15.99 -12.99 3.51
C SER A 395 14.55 -12.83 3.01
N PHE A 396 13.94 -11.66 3.18
CA PHE A 396 12.62 -11.37 2.61
C PHE A 396 12.59 -11.44 1.08
N LEU A 397 13.61 -10.90 0.41
CA LEU A 397 13.72 -10.98 -1.05
C LEU A 397 13.83 -12.43 -1.53
N ILE A 398 14.59 -13.27 -0.81
CA ILE A 398 14.74 -14.70 -1.13
C ILE A 398 13.41 -15.42 -0.93
N VAL A 399 12.72 -15.21 0.20
CA VAL A 399 11.41 -15.83 0.46
C VAL A 399 10.38 -15.40 -0.59
N ALA A 400 10.34 -14.11 -0.93
CA ALA A 400 9.47 -13.60 -1.97
C ALA A 400 9.80 -14.21 -3.35
N TRP A 401 11.08 -14.40 -3.66
CA TRP A 401 11.53 -15.04 -4.89
C TRP A 401 11.14 -16.52 -4.94
N VAL A 402 11.38 -17.28 -3.86
CA VAL A 402 10.98 -18.70 -3.78
C VAL A 402 9.47 -18.85 -3.93
N ALA A 403 8.67 -18.03 -3.24
CA ALA A 403 7.21 -18.03 -3.35
C ALA A 403 6.70 -17.60 -4.75
N SER A 404 7.54 -16.98 -5.57
CA SER A 404 7.18 -16.58 -6.94
C SER A 404 7.46 -17.65 -7.97
N VAL A 405 8.30 -18.64 -7.64
CA VAL A 405 8.73 -19.72 -8.54
C VAL A 405 7.95 -21.03 -8.27
N SER A 406 7.41 -21.17 -7.05
CA SER A 406 6.48 -22.25 -6.67
C SER A 406 5.04 -21.93 -7.08
#